data_fa7ba5de6dfc1b483eca84af0ba1f9a9
#
_entry.id   fa7ba5de6dfc1b483eca84af0ba1f9a9
#
_cell.length_a   1.000
_cell.length_b   1.000
_cell.length_c   1.000
_cell.angle_alpha   90.00
_cell.angle_beta   90.00
_cell.angle_gamma   90.00
#
_symmetry.space_group_name_H-M   'P 1'
#
loop_
_entity.id
_entity.type
_entity.pdbx_description
1 polymer ?
#
loop_
_entity_poly.entity_id
_entity_poly.type
_entity_poly.pdbx_seq_one_letter_code
_entity_poly.pdbx_strand_id
1 'polypeptide(L)'
;GVSDSLRELIFEKAKELGYAKLPYQILEQPLEDQRTVSLIVSRPDSALFWTNIIHRMAQELSNYKVNLLYTYVPSVYTKSFSLPPILQNGSVDGIVVLNVYDAEILGMVNVLSVPKVFLDTVPTLSDRELNGDLMLIEGFRTEYDITNTLIQDGHTEIGFLGDINYALTNLERYHGYCNCMEKQG
;
A
#
# COMPACT_ATOMS: atom_id res chain seq x y z
N GLY A 1 22.97 -18.47 -32.60
CA GLY A 1 21.66 -18.61 -31.99
C GLY A 1 20.91 -19.76 -32.66
N VAL A 2 20.07 -20.44 -31.94
CA VAL A 2 19.19 -21.53 -32.44
C VAL A 2 18.13 -20.86 -33.30
N SER A 3 17.83 -21.45 -34.48
CA SER A 3 16.75 -20.94 -35.36
C SER A 3 15.39 -21.11 -34.70
N ASP A 4 14.41 -20.27 -35.06
CA ASP A 4 13.07 -20.31 -34.45
C ASP A 4 12.39 -21.65 -34.69
N SER A 5 12.54 -22.26 -35.88
CA SER A 5 12.04 -23.58 -36.21
C SER A 5 12.63 -24.70 -35.34
N LEU A 6 13.91 -24.62 -35.00
CA LEU A 6 14.54 -25.60 -34.11
C LEU A 6 14.11 -25.38 -32.65
N ARG A 7 13.84 -24.14 -32.28
CA ARG A 7 13.29 -23.81 -30.96
C ARG A 7 11.90 -24.40 -30.77
N GLU A 8 11.02 -24.26 -31.75
CA GLU A 8 9.67 -24.84 -31.73
C GLU A 8 9.72 -26.37 -31.61
N LEU A 9 10.58 -27.01 -32.40
CA LEU A 9 10.75 -28.49 -32.36
C LEU A 9 11.23 -28.97 -30.98
N ILE A 10 12.15 -28.25 -30.35
CA ILE A 10 12.64 -28.57 -29.00
C ILE A 10 11.50 -28.45 -27.99
N PHE A 11 10.64 -27.46 -28.14
CA PHE A 11 9.51 -27.23 -27.23
C PHE A 11 8.42 -28.30 -27.38
N GLU A 12 8.05 -28.65 -28.58
CA GLU A 12 7.11 -29.77 -28.83
C GLU A 12 7.64 -31.05 -28.20
N LYS A 13 8.92 -31.35 -28.39
CA LYS A 13 9.52 -32.55 -27.85
C LYS A 13 9.60 -32.56 -26.33
N ALA A 14 9.87 -31.41 -25.73
CA ALA A 14 9.87 -31.26 -24.28
C ALA A 14 8.46 -31.46 -23.67
N LYS A 15 7.42 -30.98 -24.38
CA LYS A 15 6.01 -31.16 -24.00
C LYS A 15 5.59 -32.64 -24.09
N GLU A 16 5.96 -33.36 -25.18
CA GLU A 16 5.73 -34.77 -25.30
C GLU A 16 6.40 -35.61 -24.19
N LEU A 17 7.58 -35.18 -23.76
CA LEU A 17 8.35 -35.86 -22.71
C LEU A 17 7.92 -35.47 -21.28
N GLY A 18 6.86 -34.66 -21.14
CA GLY A 18 6.32 -34.26 -19.81
C GLY A 18 7.19 -33.29 -19.04
N TYR A 19 8.03 -32.49 -19.70
CA TYR A 19 8.85 -31.49 -19.05
C TYR A 19 7.96 -30.35 -18.49
N ALA A 20 7.77 -30.34 -17.17
CA ALA A 20 6.89 -29.38 -16.48
C ALA A 20 7.44 -27.95 -16.33
N LYS A 21 8.72 -27.72 -16.66
CA LYS A 21 9.37 -26.41 -16.60
C LYS A 21 9.68 -25.86 -18.00
N LEU A 22 8.67 -25.70 -18.82
CA LEU A 22 8.82 -24.93 -20.06
C LEU A 22 8.88 -23.44 -19.73
N PRO A 23 9.74 -22.65 -20.42
CA PRO A 23 9.72 -21.20 -20.25
C PRO A 23 8.33 -20.63 -20.49
N TYR A 24 7.92 -19.66 -19.70
CA TYR A 24 6.60 -19.03 -19.66
C TYR A 24 6.05 -18.54 -21.02
N GLN A 25 6.90 -18.36 -22.00
CA GLN A 25 6.55 -17.87 -23.35
C GLN A 25 5.78 -18.87 -24.22
N ILE A 26 5.45 -20.07 -23.74
CA ILE A 26 4.81 -21.13 -24.55
C ILE A 26 3.41 -21.49 -24.09
N LEU A 27 2.89 -20.83 -23.11
CA LEU A 27 1.47 -20.87 -22.85
C LEU A 27 0.79 -19.97 -23.89
N GLU A 28 0.44 -20.54 -25.05
CA GLU A 28 -0.31 -19.93 -26.17
C GLU A 28 -1.78 -19.58 -25.81
N GLN A 29 -2.06 -19.29 -24.58
CA GLN A 29 -3.23 -18.49 -24.27
C GLN A 29 -2.72 -17.07 -24.11
N PRO A 30 -3.22 -16.08 -24.89
CA PRO A 30 -3.06 -14.70 -24.52
C PRO A 30 -3.51 -14.66 -23.07
N LEU A 31 -2.63 -14.29 -22.15
CA LEU A 31 -3.05 -13.85 -20.82
C LEU A 31 -4.06 -12.76 -21.14
N GLU A 32 -5.35 -13.06 -21.06
CA GLU A 32 -6.38 -12.04 -21.05
C GLU A 32 -5.85 -10.94 -20.15
N ASP A 33 -5.95 -9.71 -20.57
CA ASP A 33 -5.50 -8.43 -19.99
C ASP A 33 -5.43 -8.49 -18.46
N GLN A 34 -4.42 -9.19 -17.94
CA GLN A 34 -4.30 -9.52 -16.53
C GLN A 34 -3.68 -8.32 -15.83
N ARG A 35 -4.55 -7.50 -15.25
CA ARG A 35 -4.13 -6.30 -14.53
C ARG A 35 -3.29 -6.66 -13.31
N THR A 36 -2.33 -5.79 -13.01
CA THR A 36 -1.44 -5.91 -11.86
C THR A 36 -1.53 -4.66 -11.00
N VAL A 37 -1.86 -4.84 -9.74
CA VAL A 37 -1.84 -3.79 -8.72
C VAL A 37 -0.62 -3.99 -7.83
N SER A 38 0.20 -2.96 -7.68
CA SER A 38 1.31 -2.96 -6.73
C SER A 38 0.85 -2.45 -5.38
N LEU A 39 1.06 -3.24 -4.34
CA LEU A 39 0.94 -2.83 -2.95
C LEU A 39 2.32 -2.38 -2.46
N ILE A 40 2.49 -1.08 -2.26
CA ILE A 40 3.71 -0.49 -1.72
C ILE A 40 3.59 -0.40 -0.19
N VAL A 41 4.56 -0.99 0.51
CA VAL A 41 4.62 -0.99 1.97
C VAL A 41 6.03 -0.76 2.48
N SER A 42 6.18 -0.10 3.62
CA SER A 42 7.49 0.13 4.26
C SER A 42 7.75 -0.71 5.52
N ARG A 43 6.71 -1.23 6.16
CA ARG A 43 6.80 -2.01 7.41
C ARG A 43 5.93 -3.25 7.34
N PRO A 44 6.43 -4.35 6.74
CA PRO A 44 5.66 -5.57 6.58
C PRO A 44 5.24 -6.23 7.90
N ASP A 45 6.07 -6.08 8.95
CA ASP A 45 5.87 -6.74 10.25
C ASP A 45 4.99 -5.94 11.22
N SER A 46 4.39 -4.86 10.74
CA SER A 46 3.51 -4.06 11.57
C SER A 46 2.17 -4.77 11.79
N ALA A 47 1.67 -4.62 12.99
CA ALA A 47 0.40 -5.04 13.58
C ALA A 47 -0.55 -5.89 12.71
N LEU A 48 -1.23 -6.83 13.33
CA LEU A 48 -2.30 -7.68 12.79
C LEU A 48 -3.33 -6.91 11.93
N PHE A 49 -3.55 -5.64 12.26
CA PHE A 49 -4.41 -4.72 11.50
C PHE A 49 -4.01 -4.61 10.02
N TRP A 50 -2.74 -4.29 9.73
CA TRP A 50 -2.26 -4.15 8.34
C TRP A 50 -2.24 -5.49 7.61
N THR A 51 -1.85 -6.55 8.30
CA THR A 51 -1.86 -7.91 7.75
C THR A 51 -3.26 -8.32 7.30
N ASN A 52 -4.30 -8.01 8.08
CA ASN A 52 -5.68 -8.31 7.73
C ASN A 52 -6.15 -7.50 6.50
N ILE A 53 -5.78 -6.24 6.39
CA ILE A 53 -6.10 -5.41 5.21
C ILE A 53 -5.44 -6.00 3.96
N ILE A 54 -4.15 -6.32 4.02
CA ILE A 54 -3.40 -6.92 2.91
C ILE A 54 -4.03 -8.24 2.48
N HIS A 55 -4.37 -9.10 3.44
CA HIS A 55 -4.99 -10.40 3.15
C HIS A 55 -6.35 -10.26 2.47
N ARG A 56 -7.20 -9.36 2.98
CA ARG A 56 -8.51 -9.08 2.36
C ARG A 56 -8.36 -8.47 0.97
N MET A 57 -7.44 -7.56 0.78
CA MET A 57 -7.15 -6.97 -0.53
C MET A 57 -6.70 -8.06 -1.53
N ALA A 58 -5.80 -8.96 -1.12
CA ALA A 58 -5.35 -10.06 -1.97
C ALA A 58 -6.50 -10.99 -2.37
N GLN A 59 -7.41 -11.31 -1.44
CA GLN A 59 -8.59 -12.12 -1.71
C GLN A 59 -9.52 -11.43 -2.74
N GLU A 60 -9.82 -10.14 -2.53
CA GLU A 60 -10.70 -9.40 -3.43
C GLU A 60 -10.10 -9.24 -4.82
N LEU A 61 -8.83 -8.85 -4.93
CA LEU A 61 -8.15 -8.74 -6.24
C LEU A 61 -8.13 -10.08 -6.99
N SER A 62 -7.94 -11.19 -6.27
CA SER A 62 -8.01 -12.53 -6.86
C SER A 62 -9.39 -12.84 -7.46
N ASN A 63 -10.49 -12.42 -6.81
CA ASN A 63 -11.85 -12.57 -7.32
C ASN A 63 -12.05 -11.85 -8.67
N TYR A 64 -11.34 -10.74 -8.88
CA TYR A 64 -11.33 -9.97 -10.13
C TYR A 64 -10.24 -10.37 -11.10
N LYS A 65 -9.51 -11.46 -10.85
CA LYS A 65 -8.36 -11.91 -11.66
C LYS A 65 -7.25 -10.84 -11.78
N VAL A 66 -7.08 -10.01 -10.76
CA VAL A 66 -6.03 -8.99 -10.69
C VAL A 66 -4.87 -9.53 -9.87
N ASN A 67 -3.65 -9.41 -10.41
CA ASN A 67 -2.44 -9.79 -9.70
C ASN A 67 -2.12 -8.75 -8.62
N LEU A 68 -1.74 -9.21 -7.43
CA LEU A 68 -1.18 -8.36 -6.38
C LEU A 68 0.33 -8.51 -6.35
N LEU A 69 1.04 -7.43 -6.65
CA LEU A 69 2.48 -7.34 -6.53
C LEU A 69 2.84 -6.65 -5.21
N TYR A 70 3.55 -7.35 -4.35
CA TYR A 70 4.03 -6.78 -3.10
C TYR A 70 5.36 -6.05 -3.33
N THR A 71 5.40 -4.74 -3.07
CA THR A 71 6.58 -3.89 -3.28
C THR A 71 7.01 -3.27 -1.96
N TYR A 72 8.19 -3.66 -1.50
CA TYR A 72 8.78 -3.09 -0.28
C TYR A 72 9.52 -1.78 -0.61
N VAL A 73 9.34 -0.77 0.26
CA VAL A 73 10.13 0.45 0.30
C VAL A 73 10.68 0.67 1.73
N PRO A 74 11.83 1.32 1.91
CA PRO A 74 12.36 1.59 3.25
C PRO A 74 11.42 2.51 4.05
N SER A 75 11.49 2.44 5.37
CA SER A 75 10.70 3.31 6.25
C SER A 75 11.26 4.74 6.36
N VAL A 76 12.50 4.95 5.91
CA VAL A 76 13.17 6.25 5.89
C VAL A 76 13.90 6.38 4.56
N TYR A 77 13.71 7.51 3.91
CA TYR A 77 14.40 7.84 2.66
C TYR A 77 15.92 7.94 2.86
N THR A 78 16.66 7.46 1.89
CA THR A 78 18.10 7.67 1.77
C THR A 78 18.44 8.12 0.36
N LYS A 79 19.50 8.91 0.19
CA LYS A 79 19.93 9.42 -1.13
C LYS A 79 20.27 8.31 -2.16
N SER A 80 20.55 7.11 -1.69
CA SER A 80 20.81 5.94 -2.54
C SER A 80 19.55 5.18 -2.93
N PHE A 81 18.38 5.51 -2.34
CA PHE A 81 17.12 4.84 -2.65
C PHE A 81 16.53 5.35 -3.96
N SER A 82 16.04 4.43 -4.76
CA SER A 82 15.20 4.70 -5.93
C SER A 82 14.02 3.73 -5.94
N LEU A 83 12.89 4.17 -6.48
CA LEU A 83 11.74 3.28 -6.63
C LEU A 83 12.08 2.09 -7.52
N PRO A 84 11.58 0.89 -7.20
CA PRO A 84 11.74 -0.29 -8.04
C PRO A 84 11.31 -0.02 -9.48
N PRO A 85 12.10 -0.42 -10.49
CA PRO A 85 11.81 -0.15 -11.91
C PRO A 85 10.44 -0.63 -12.38
N ILE A 86 9.90 -1.68 -11.77
CA ILE A 86 8.59 -2.24 -12.10
C ILE A 86 7.44 -1.24 -11.90
N LEU A 87 7.60 -0.27 -11.02
CA LEU A 87 6.61 0.80 -10.80
C LEU A 87 6.64 1.88 -11.88
N GLN A 88 7.71 1.91 -12.69
CA GLN A 88 7.99 2.99 -13.65
C GLN A 88 7.92 2.53 -15.12
N ASN A 89 7.94 1.24 -15.38
CA ASN A 89 8.06 0.66 -16.72
C ASN A 89 6.73 0.24 -17.37
N GLY A 90 5.59 0.61 -16.78
CA GLY A 90 4.27 0.24 -17.26
C GLY A 90 3.83 -1.20 -16.92
N SER A 91 4.53 -1.88 -16.03
CA SER A 91 4.18 -3.26 -15.63
C SER A 91 3.08 -3.32 -14.57
N VAL A 92 2.65 -2.19 -14.00
CA VAL A 92 1.56 -2.11 -13.03
C VAL A 92 0.47 -1.18 -13.53
N ASP A 93 -0.78 -1.58 -13.32
CA ASP A 93 -1.98 -0.85 -13.74
C ASP A 93 -2.56 0.03 -12.62
N GLY A 94 -2.14 -0.23 -11.39
CA GLY A 94 -2.57 0.51 -10.20
C GLY A 94 -1.61 0.35 -9.04
N ILE A 95 -1.66 1.29 -8.11
CA ILE A 95 -0.83 1.30 -6.90
C ILE A 95 -1.72 1.49 -5.68
N VAL A 96 -1.48 0.71 -4.64
CA VAL A 96 -1.99 0.96 -3.29
C VAL A 96 -0.80 1.23 -2.39
N VAL A 97 -0.80 2.36 -1.69
CA VAL A 97 0.24 2.76 -0.73
C VAL A 97 -0.28 2.50 0.67
N LEU A 98 0.42 1.69 1.43
CA LEU A 98 0.00 1.25 2.75
C LEU A 98 1.16 1.35 3.74
N ASN A 99 0.94 1.98 4.89
CA ASN A 99 1.94 2.05 5.96
C ASN A 99 3.30 2.62 5.49
N VAL A 100 3.25 3.68 4.67
CA VAL A 100 4.41 4.45 4.19
C VAL A 100 4.27 5.87 4.72
N TYR A 101 5.19 6.29 5.61
CA TYR A 101 5.12 7.57 6.32
C TYR A 101 6.41 8.38 6.20
N ASP A 102 7.10 8.25 5.09
CA ASP A 102 8.23 9.09 4.71
C ASP A 102 7.81 10.00 3.57
N ALA A 103 7.89 11.33 3.77
CA ALA A 103 7.40 12.32 2.82
C ALA A 103 8.13 12.27 1.47
N GLU A 104 9.43 11.99 1.46
CA GLU A 104 10.22 11.89 0.24
C GLU A 104 9.81 10.66 -0.58
N ILE A 105 9.62 9.51 0.08
CA ILE A 105 9.17 8.28 -0.58
C ILE A 105 7.74 8.46 -1.12
N LEU A 106 6.84 9.05 -0.33
CA LEU A 106 5.49 9.38 -0.78
C LEU A 106 5.53 10.33 -1.98
N GLY A 107 6.39 11.36 -1.94
CA GLY A 107 6.59 12.27 -3.07
C GLY A 107 7.05 11.54 -4.35
N MET A 108 7.98 10.58 -4.22
CA MET A 108 8.43 9.77 -5.36
C MET A 108 7.32 8.90 -5.95
N VAL A 109 6.47 8.33 -5.10
CA VAL A 109 5.29 7.55 -5.56
C VAL A 109 4.24 8.47 -6.17
N ASN A 110 4.04 9.65 -5.58
CA ASN A 110 3.03 10.61 -5.97
C ASN A 110 3.17 11.08 -7.43
N VAL A 111 4.40 11.25 -7.93
CA VAL A 111 4.66 11.72 -9.31
C VAL A 111 4.49 10.63 -10.38
N LEU A 112 4.32 9.36 -10.00
CA LEU A 112 4.03 8.31 -10.98
C LEU A 112 2.67 8.58 -11.64
N SER A 113 2.57 8.29 -12.94
CA SER A 113 1.30 8.49 -13.71
C SER A 113 0.26 7.41 -13.50
N VAL A 114 0.61 6.33 -12.80
CA VAL A 114 -0.28 5.19 -12.54
C VAL A 114 -1.37 5.60 -11.54
N PRO A 115 -2.64 5.21 -11.74
CA PRO A 115 -3.71 5.39 -10.75
C PRO A 115 -3.31 4.83 -9.39
N LYS A 116 -3.58 5.57 -8.32
CA LYS A 116 -3.15 5.15 -6.99
C LYS A 116 -4.13 5.52 -5.88
N VAL A 117 -4.09 4.73 -4.82
CA VAL A 117 -4.82 4.94 -3.57
C VAL A 117 -3.83 4.96 -2.42
N PHE A 118 -3.88 5.98 -1.60
CA PHE A 118 -3.11 6.10 -0.37
C PHE A 118 -4.00 5.72 0.82
N LEU A 119 -3.57 4.75 1.63
CA LEU A 119 -4.17 4.47 2.94
C LEU A 119 -3.36 5.23 3.98
N ASP A 120 -3.91 6.37 4.41
CA ASP A 120 -3.24 7.35 5.25
C ASP A 120 -2.08 8.07 4.52
N THR A 121 -1.56 9.12 5.15
CA THR A 121 -0.46 9.93 4.65
C THR A 121 0.28 10.59 5.81
N VAL A 122 1.27 11.43 5.51
CA VAL A 122 1.97 12.24 6.51
C VAL A 122 1.30 13.60 6.66
N PRO A 123 1.37 14.25 7.84
CA PRO A 123 0.75 15.57 8.08
C PRO A 123 1.26 16.69 7.16
N THR A 124 2.44 16.51 6.59
CA THR A 124 3.08 17.49 5.70
C THR A 124 2.62 17.44 4.25
N LEU A 125 1.83 16.42 3.86
CA LEU A 125 1.24 16.29 2.53
C LEU A 125 -0.28 16.46 2.63
N SER A 126 -0.80 17.52 2.03
CA SER A 126 -2.24 17.72 1.95
C SER A 126 -2.89 16.78 0.92
N ASP A 127 -4.18 16.50 1.10
CA ASP A 127 -5.00 15.74 0.15
C ASP A 127 -4.96 16.32 -1.27
N ARG A 128 -4.84 17.66 -1.39
CA ARG A 128 -4.78 18.37 -2.68
C ARG A 128 -3.45 18.17 -3.42
N GLU A 129 -2.39 17.81 -2.70
CA GLU A 129 -1.07 17.56 -3.29
C GLU A 129 -0.91 16.12 -3.74
N LEU A 130 -1.79 15.21 -3.28
CA LEU A 130 -1.77 13.82 -3.68
C LEU A 130 -2.38 13.63 -5.07
N ASN A 131 -1.61 13.01 -5.96
CA ASN A 131 -2.09 12.58 -7.28
C ASN A 131 -2.68 11.16 -7.18
N GLY A 132 -3.84 11.04 -6.52
CA GLY A 132 -4.53 9.78 -6.26
C GLY A 132 -5.59 9.95 -5.19
N ASP A 133 -6.32 8.88 -4.91
CA ASP A 133 -7.34 8.86 -3.86
C ASP A 133 -6.70 8.68 -2.49
N LEU A 134 -7.16 9.42 -1.50
CA LEU A 134 -6.75 9.27 -0.11
C LEU A 134 -7.88 8.62 0.70
N MET A 135 -7.57 7.50 1.34
CA MET A 135 -8.44 6.84 2.31
C MET A 135 -7.88 7.08 3.71
N LEU A 136 -8.64 7.72 4.56
CA LEU A 136 -8.31 7.94 5.97
C LEU A 136 -9.19 7.08 6.86
N ILE A 137 -8.62 6.63 7.97
CA ILE A 137 -9.39 6.07 9.07
C ILE A 137 -9.82 7.26 9.91
N GLU A 138 -11.11 7.36 10.19
CA GLU A 138 -11.64 8.44 11.02
C GLU A 138 -10.95 8.42 12.39
N GLY A 139 -10.20 9.45 12.69
CA GLY A 139 -9.40 9.57 13.92
C GLY A 139 -9.96 10.59 14.91
N PHE A 140 -10.37 11.74 14.42
CA PHE A 140 -10.75 12.88 15.25
C PHE A 140 -11.96 12.58 16.15
N ARG A 141 -13.07 12.15 15.55
CA ARG A 141 -14.31 11.89 16.30
C ARG A 141 -14.17 10.68 17.21
N THR A 142 -13.53 9.62 16.72
CA THR A 142 -13.28 8.41 17.51
C THR A 142 -12.50 8.73 18.78
N GLU A 143 -11.42 9.50 18.67
CA GLU A 143 -10.60 9.87 19.83
C GLU A 143 -11.32 10.85 20.76
N TYR A 144 -12.09 11.79 20.19
CA TYR A 144 -12.95 12.67 20.98
C TYR A 144 -13.95 11.86 21.82
N ASP A 145 -14.66 10.89 21.22
CA ASP A 145 -15.66 10.07 21.88
C ASP A 145 -15.03 9.17 22.97
N ILE A 146 -13.84 8.61 22.72
CA ILE A 146 -13.09 7.83 23.72
C ILE A 146 -12.70 8.71 24.90
N THR A 147 -12.11 9.88 24.64
CA THR A 147 -11.70 10.83 25.69
C THR A 147 -12.90 11.30 26.50
N ASN A 148 -14.00 11.63 25.84
CA ASN A 148 -15.24 12.03 26.51
C ASN A 148 -15.80 10.92 27.41
N THR A 149 -15.72 9.68 26.98
CA THR A 149 -16.15 8.52 27.79
C THR A 149 -15.31 8.42 29.06
N LEU A 150 -13.99 8.56 28.95
CA LEU A 150 -13.10 8.55 30.13
C LEU A 150 -13.41 9.67 31.11
N ILE A 151 -13.73 10.88 30.62
CA ILE A 151 -14.13 12.01 31.46
C ILE A 151 -15.47 11.72 32.19
N GLN A 152 -16.44 11.13 31.46
CA GLN A 152 -17.73 10.76 32.04
C GLN A 152 -17.60 9.65 33.09
N ASP A 153 -16.61 8.77 32.95
CA ASP A 153 -16.28 7.74 33.93
C ASP A 153 -15.50 8.29 35.14
N GLY A 154 -15.26 9.61 35.17
CA GLY A 154 -14.65 10.31 36.29
C GLY A 154 -13.12 10.43 36.25
N HIS A 155 -12.49 10.12 35.14
CA HIS A 155 -11.05 10.35 34.96
C HIS A 155 -10.77 11.85 34.76
N THR A 156 -9.88 12.40 35.56
CA THR A 156 -9.50 13.84 35.53
C THR A 156 -8.10 14.08 34.98
N GLU A 157 -7.27 13.05 34.95
CA GLU A 157 -5.89 13.10 34.43
C GLU A 157 -5.77 12.15 33.25
N ILE A 158 -5.95 12.67 32.06
CA ILE A 158 -5.91 11.90 30.80
C ILE A 158 -4.77 12.42 29.95
N GLY A 159 -3.89 11.55 29.49
CA GLY A 159 -2.77 11.91 28.62
C GLY A 159 -2.87 11.23 27.27
N PHE A 160 -2.47 11.93 26.21
CA PHE A 160 -2.32 11.36 24.87
C PHE A 160 -0.89 10.86 24.67
N LEU A 161 -0.75 9.64 24.17
CA LEU A 161 0.54 9.06 23.81
C LEU A 161 0.56 8.70 22.33
N GLY A 162 1.35 9.41 21.53
CA GLY A 162 1.48 9.16 20.08
C GLY A 162 2.40 10.18 19.42
N ASP A 163 2.99 9.81 18.28
CA ASP A 163 3.76 10.71 17.43
C ASP A 163 2.81 11.41 16.44
N ILE A 164 2.53 12.67 16.68
CA ILE A 164 1.62 13.48 15.86
C ILE A 164 2.22 13.90 14.50
N ASN A 165 3.51 13.70 14.31
CA ASN A 165 4.19 14.00 13.05
C ASN A 165 4.37 12.77 12.15
N TYR A 166 4.03 11.59 12.67
CA TYR A 166 4.24 10.33 11.98
C TYR A 166 3.21 10.09 10.87
N ALA A 167 1.93 10.19 11.20
CA ALA A 167 0.82 9.90 10.30
C ALA A 167 -0.29 10.95 10.46
N LEU A 168 -1.00 11.27 9.38
CA LEU A 168 -2.12 12.21 9.43
C LEU A 168 -3.20 11.74 10.40
N THR A 169 -3.53 10.45 10.37
CA THR A 169 -4.49 9.86 11.33
C THR A 169 -4.07 10.05 12.79
N ASN A 170 -2.77 10.01 13.11
CA ASN A 170 -2.30 10.28 14.47
C ASN A 170 -2.50 11.75 14.88
N LEU A 171 -2.26 12.67 13.96
CA LEU A 171 -2.52 14.10 14.18
C LEU A 171 -4.01 14.36 14.40
N GLU A 172 -4.89 13.75 13.59
CA GLU A 172 -6.34 13.90 13.75
C GLU A 172 -6.83 13.36 15.10
N ARG A 173 -6.31 12.23 15.56
CA ARG A 173 -6.60 11.69 16.89
C ARG A 173 -6.18 12.68 17.98
N TYR A 174 -4.98 13.22 17.89
CA TYR A 174 -4.51 14.21 18.84
C TYR A 174 -5.42 15.45 18.89
N HIS A 175 -5.87 15.92 17.73
CA HIS A 175 -6.83 17.03 17.66
C HIS A 175 -8.18 16.67 18.31
N GLY A 176 -8.66 15.43 18.13
CA GLY A 176 -9.86 14.92 18.78
C GLY A 176 -9.74 14.91 20.29
N TYR A 177 -8.62 14.40 20.81
CA TYR A 177 -8.27 14.43 22.23
C TYR A 177 -8.24 15.85 22.78
N CYS A 178 -7.45 16.76 22.18
CA CYS A 178 -7.34 18.15 22.63
C CYS A 178 -8.71 18.85 22.64
N ASN A 179 -9.49 18.69 21.58
CA ASN A 179 -10.80 19.32 21.48
C ASN A 179 -11.77 18.83 22.57
N CYS A 180 -11.69 17.56 22.95
CA CYS A 180 -12.49 17.03 24.05
C CYS A 180 -12.05 17.59 25.40
N MET A 181 -10.73 17.60 25.68
CA MET A 181 -10.18 18.15 26.92
C MET A 181 -10.50 19.63 27.09
N GLU A 182 -10.43 20.44 26.02
CA GLU A 182 -10.76 21.87 26.05
C GLU A 182 -12.24 22.15 26.34
N LYS A 183 -13.14 21.27 25.87
CA LYS A 183 -14.61 21.47 26.06
C LYS A 183 -15.13 20.95 27.38
N GLN A 184 -14.51 19.93 27.93
CA GLN A 184 -14.97 19.23 29.12
C GLN A 184 -14.13 19.49 30.36
N GLY A 185 -12.90 20.03 30.20
CA GLY A 185 -11.99 20.45 31.28
C GLY A 185 -12.14 21.91 31.58
#